data_ef1810c60161661f49b313722a14c4cd
#
_entry.id   ef1810c60161661f49b313722a14c4cd
#
_cell.length_a   1.000
_cell.length_b   1.000
_cell.length_c   1.000
_cell.angle_alpha   90.00
_cell.angle_beta   90.00
_cell.angle_gamma   90.00
#
_symmetry.space_group_name_H-M   'P 1'
#
loop_
_entity.id
_entity.type
_entity.pdbx_description
1 polymer ?
#
loop_
_entity_poly.entity_id
_entity_poly.type
_entity_poly.pdbx_seq_one_letter_code
_entity_poly.pdbx_strand_id
1 'polypeptide(L)'
;PAKVQSALLQAMEERQVTIGEETHALPSPFMVLATENPIEQEGTYPLPEAQIDRFFMKTLVDYPTAAEEREMLSRLGEINVDRITPVVKPKAVADRRALVDAVYFDEKLVAYVVGIVNETRAPRDEALRRYIEYGASPRASIAIMKAARCIAFMRGRGFATPDDVKEIGADVLRHRVILSYEAEADAKSPDDIVRMVFDSVEVP
;
A
#
# COMPACT_ATOMS: atom_id res chain seq x y z
N PRO A 1 -4.06 -17.08 15.18
CA PRO A 1 -3.66 -18.45 14.86
C PRO A 1 -3.33 -18.58 13.37
N ALA A 2 -2.30 -19.37 13.01
CA ALA A 2 -1.80 -19.53 11.62
C ALA A 2 -2.90 -19.92 10.60
N LYS A 3 -3.89 -20.70 11.01
CA LYS A 3 -5.04 -21.09 10.16
C LYS A 3 -5.88 -19.89 9.74
N VAL A 4 -6.09 -18.92 10.64
CA VAL A 4 -6.87 -17.69 10.32
C VAL A 4 -6.09 -16.82 9.36
N GLN A 5 -4.78 -16.69 9.54
CA GLN A 5 -3.89 -15.95 8.63
C GLN A 5 -3.93 -16.57 7.22
N SER A 6 -3.84 -17.91 7.11
CA SER A 6 -3.91 -18.61 5.82
C SER A 6 -5.24 -18.39 5.11
N ALA A 7 -6.37 -18.46 5.84
CA ALA A 7 -7.70 -18.20 5.27
C ALA A 7 -7.84 -16.75 4.79
N LEU A 8 -7.29 -15.79 5.53
CA LEU A 8 -7.29 -14.38 5.12
C LEU A 8 -6.49 -14.15 3.84
N LEU A 9 -5.34 -14.83 3.69
CA LEU A 9 -4.52 -14.74 2.49
C LEU A 9 -5.22 -15.32 1.25
N GLN A 10 -5.93 -16.44 1.41
CA GLN A 10 -6.76 -17.00 0.35
C GLN A 10 -7.86 -16.01 -0.06
N ALA A 11 -8.53 -15.39 0.92
CA ALA A 11 -9.55 -14.37 0.66
C ALA A 11 -8.99 -13.17 -0.14
N MET A 12 -7.77 -12.73 0.15
CA MET A 12 -7.14 -11.58 -0.52
C MET A 12 -6.77 -11.85 -1.97
N GLU A 13 -6.22 -13.03 -2.28
CA GLU A 13 -5.76 -13.35 -3.64
C GLU A 13 -6.84 -13.98 -4.50
N GLU A 14 -7.50 -14.99 -3.97
CA GLU A 14 -8.45 -15.81 -4.73
C GLU A 14 -9.88 -15.30 -4.64
N ARG A 15 -10.15 -14.32 -3.76
CA ARG A 15 -11.49 -13.77 -3.47
C ARG A 15 -12.51 -14.85 -3.14
N GLN A 16 -12.06 -15.84 -2.41
CA GLN A 16 -12.87 -16.95 -1.92
C GLN A 16 -12.41 -17.39 -0.54
N VAL A 17 -13.29 -18.05 0.19
CA VAL A 17 -12.98 -18.68 1.48
C VAL A 17 -13.46 -20.11 1.45
N THR A 18 -12.67 -21.02 2.00
CA THR A 18 -13.03 -22.42 2.15
C THR A 18 -13.42 -22.70 3.62
N ILE A 19 -14.64 -23.16 3.82
CA ILE A 19 -15.18 -23.52 5.14
C ILE A 19 -15.53 -24.99 5.12
N GLY A 20 -14.78 -25.82 5.82
CA GLY A 20 -14.88 -27.27 5.71
C GLY A 20 -14.45 -27.75 4.33
N GLU A 21 -15.36 -28.35 3.56
CA GLU A 21 -15.13 -28.83 2.20
C GLU A 21 -15.74 -27.89 1.13
N GLU A 22 -16.44 -26.85 1.53
CA GLU A 22 -17.11 -25.92 0.61
C GLU A 22 -16.31 -24.65 0.42
N THR A 23 -16.18 -24.22 -0.84
CA THR A 23 -15.54 -22.96 -1.22
C THR A 23 -16.58 -21.94 -1.64
N HIS A 24 -16.57 -20.78 -0.98
CA HIS A 24 -17.50 -19.68 -1.18
C HIS A 24 -16.78 -18.49 -1.82
N ALA A 25 -17.29 -17.99 -2.95
CA ALA A 25 -16.80 -16.77 -3.56
C ALA A 25 -17.17 -15.54 -2.69
N LEU A 26 -16.22 -14.60 -2.56
CA LEU A 26 -16.47 -13.36 -1.84
C LEU A 26 -17.18 -12.33 -2.74
N PRO A 27 -18.04 -11.47 -2.18
CA PRO A 27 -18.74 -10.45 -2.94
C PRO A 27 -17.78 -9.42 -3.54
N SER A 28 -18.20 -8.76 -4.62
CA SER A 28 -17.46 -7.64 -5.20
C SER A 28 -18.20 -6.30 -4.95
N PRO A 29 -17.53 -5.25 -4.50
CA PRO A 29 -16.10 -5.17 -4.15
C PRO A 29 -15.78 -5.81 -2.80
N PHE A 30 -14.60 -6.43 -2.71
CA PHE A 30 -14.05 -6.97 -1.46
C PHE A 30 -12.71 -6.30 -1.18
N MET A 31 -12.48 -5.90 0.05
CA MET A 31 -11.25 -5.26 0.51
C MET A 31 -10.92 -5.72 1.93
N VAL A 32 -9.65 -5.96 2.19
CA VAL A 32 -9.12 -6.26 3.52
C VAL A 32 -8.36 -5.03 4.04
N LEU A 33 -8.76 -4.58 5.20
CA LEU A 33 -8.07 -3.55 5.99
C LEU A 33 -7.53 -4.22 7.25
N ALA A 34 -6.26 -4.03 7.51
CA ALA A 34 -5.60 -4.49 8.72
C ALA A 34 -4.87 -3.32 9.37
N THR A 35 -4.87 -3.28 10.69
CA THR A 35 -4.10 -2.31 11.47
C THR A 35 -2.91 -3.00 12.12
N GLU A 36 -1.80 -2.31 12.20
CA GLU A 36 -0.59 -2.72 12.89
C GLU A 36 -0.27 -1.67 13.95
N ASN A 37 -0.13 -2.08 15.20
CA ASN A 37 0.29 -1.18 16.27
C ASN A 37 1.77 -1.47 16.58
N PRO A 38 2.69 -0.54 16.29
CA PRO A 38 4.11 -0.75 16.52
C PRO A 38 4.48 -0.84 18.01
N ILE A 39 3.61 -0.39 18.91
CA ILE A 39 3.86 -0.35 20.35
C ILE A 39 3.48 -1.69 21.02
N GLU A 40 2.45 -2.35 20.53
CA GLU A 40 1.95 -3.62 21.08
C GLU A 40 2.48 -4.83 20.30
N GLN A 41 3.73 -5.20 20.55
CA GLN A 41 4.33 -6.39 19.93
C GLN A 41 4.22 -7.66 20.80
N GLU A 42 3.92 -7.54 22.08
CA GLU A 42 3.76 -8.70 22.97
C GLU A 42 2.50 -9.51 22.63
N GLY A 43 2.69 -10.79 22.33
CA GLY A 43 1.59 -11.74 22.05
C GLY A 43 1.06 -11.73 20.61
N THR A 44 1.63 -10.94 19.70
CA THR A 44 1.30 -10.96 18.28
C THR A 44 2.30 -11.80 17.49
N TYR A 45 1.81 -12.59 16.52
CA TYR A 45 2.69 -13.25 15.55
C TYR A 45 2.82 -12.31 14.34
N PRO A 46 4.02 -11.78 14.06
CA PRO A 46 4.22 -10.97 12.86
C PRO A 46 3.87 -11.79 11.62
N LEU A 47 3.25 -11.14 10.66
CA LEU A 47 3.02 -11.76 9.36
C LEU A 47 4.37 -11.96 8.66
N PRO A 48 4.63 -13.14 8.06
CA PRO A 48 5.78 -13.31 7.19
C PRO A 48 5.79 -12.27 6.06
N GLU A 49 6.95 -11.84 5.63
CA GLU A 49 7.14 -10.80 4.60
C GLU A 49 6.41 -11.11 3.30
N ALA A 50 6.43 -12.38 2.87
CA ALA A 50 5.69 -12.84 1.69
C ALA A 50 4.16 -12.66 1.81
N GLN A 51 3.65 -12.53 3.03
CA GLN A 51 2.24 -12.27 3.32
C GLN A 51 1.95 -10.77 3.38
N ILE A 52 2.88 -9.99 3.94
CA ILE A 52 2.80 -8.53 3.98
C ILE A 52 2.85 -7.96 2.55
N ASP A 53 3.67 -8.51 1.65
CA ASP A 53 3.76 -8.12 0.23
C ASP A 53 2.43 -8.23 -0.53
N ARG A 54 1.46 -9.02 -0.02
CA ARG A 54 0.12 -9.16 -0.63
C ARG A 54 -0.79 -7.97 -0.36
N PHE A 55 -0.53 -7.17 0.68
CA PHE A 55 -1.28 -5.92 0.90
C PHE A 55 -0.94 -4.91 -0.19
N PHE A 56 -1.96 -4.21 -0.65
CA PHE A 56 -1.82 -3.25 -1.76
C PHE A 56 -0.93 -2.07 -1.38
N MET A 57 -1.15 -1.50 -0.20
CA MET A 57 -0.38 -0.39 0.36
C MET A 57 -0.38 -0.44 1.90
N LYS A 58 0.60 0.23 2.50
CA LYS A 58 0.70 0.48 3.93
C LYS A 58 0.73 2.00 4.14
N THR A 59 -0.34 2.54 4.71
CA THR A 59 -0.43 3.96 5.07
C THR A 59 0.00 4.16 6.51
N LEU A 60 0.65 5.28 6.79
CA LEU A 60 0.97 5.71 8.15
C LEU A 60 -0.14 6.60 8.67
N VAL A 61 -0.52 6.39 9.92
CA VAL A 61 -1.48 7.22 10.63
C VAL A 61 -0.79 7.76 11.86
N ASP A 62 -0.50 9.05 11.84
CA ASP A 62 0.13 9.75 12.95
C ASP A 62 -0.89 10.14 14.04
N TYR A 63 -0.38 10.59 15.17
CA TYR A 63 -1.21 11.18 16.19
C TYR A 63 -1.89 12.45 15.65
N PRO A 64 -3.13 12.73 16.10
CA PRO A 64 -3.80 13.98 15.74
C PRO A 64 -3.01 15.18 16.25
N THR A 65 -3.08 16.26 15.51
CA THR A 65 -2.55 17.56 15.98
C THR A 65 -3.34 18.05 17.20
N ALA A 66 -2.76 18.94 17.99
CA ALA A 66 -3.46 19.53 19.15
C ALA A 66 -4.79 20.22 18.79
N ALA A 67 -4.92 20.71 17.56
CA ALA A 67 -6.17 21.31 17.05
C ALA A 67 -7.24 20.23 16.77
N GLU A 68 -6.85 19.16 16.11
CA GLU A 68 -7.73 18.02 15.83
C GLU A 68 -8.15 17.29 17.10
N GLU A 69 -7.21 17.11 18.05
CA GLU A 69 -7.52 16.52 19.35
C GLU A 69 -8.54 17.36 20.13
N ARG A 70 -8.41 18.68 20.10
CA ARG A 70 -9.39 19.60 20.71
C ARG A 70 -10.75 19.48 20.02
N GLU A 71 -10.79 19.34 18.70
CA GLU A 71 -12.03 19.12 17.95
C GLU A 71 -12.66 17.77 18.32
N MET A 72 -11.86 16.71 18.42
CA MET A 72 -12.33 15.39 18.89
C MET A 72 -12.98 15.49 20.26
N LEU A 73 -12.34 16.18 21.21
CA LEU A 73 -12.89 16.38 22.56
C LEU A 73 -14.19 17.19 22.55
N SER A 74 -14.31 18.19 21.68
CA SER A 74 -15.55 18.98 21.55
C SER A 74 -16.71 18.18 21.00
N ARG A 75 -16.44 17.13 20.23
CA ARG A 75 -17.44 16.22 19.64
C ARG A 75 -17.69 14.96 20.49
N LEU A 76 -17.05 14.81 21.65
CA LEU A 76 -17.22 13.69 22.56
C LEU A 76 -18.70 13.62 23.01
N GLY A 77 -19.38 12.53 22.64
CA GLY A 77 -20.82 12.32 22.88
C GLY A 77 -21.73 12.69 21.70
N GLU A 78 -21.24 13.37 20.67
CA GLU A 78 -22.00 13.69 19.46
C GLU A 78 -21.82 12.65 18.32
N ILE A 79 -20.88 11.72 18.48
CA ILE A 79 -20.63 10.69 17.47
C ILE A 79 -21.80 9.70 17.48
N ASN A 80 -22.74 9.94 16.61
CA ASN A 80 -23.86 9.04 16.36
C ASN A 80 -23.65 8.35 15.00
N VAL A 81 -23.29 7.06 15.07
CA VAL A 81 -23.04 6.22 13.88
C VAL A 81 -24.30 6.11 13.01
N ASP A 82 -25.49 6.21 13.61
CA ASP A 82 -26.77 6.15 12.89
C ASP A 82 -27.03 7.36 11.96
N ARG A 83 -26.24 8.44 12.12
CA ARG A 83 -26.28 9.61 11.23
C ARG A 83 -25.43 9.47 9.98
N ILE A 84 -24.64 8.40 9.86
CA ILE A 84 -23.80 8.18 8.69
C ILE A 84 -24.68 7.69 7.54
N THR A 85 -24.78 8.51 6.49
CA THR A 85 -25.53 8.16 5.29
C THR A 85 -24.61 7.64 4.19
N PRO A 86 -24.98 6.56 3.48
CA PRO A 86 -24.19 6.07 2.35
C PRO A 86 -24.08 7.13 1.24
N VAL A 87 -22.86 7.46 0.84
CA VAL A 87 -22.59 8.42 -0.23
C VAL A 87 -22.52 7.75 -1.60
N VAL A 88 -22.04 6.50 -1.65
CA VAL A 88 -21.85 5.75 -2.89
C VAL A 88 -22.29 4.30 -2.69
N LYS A 89 -22.98 3.75 -3.68
CA LYS A 89 -23.35 2.32 -3.69
C LYS A 89 -22.14 1.45 -4.10
N PRO A 90 -21.98 0.23 -3.55
CA PRO A 90 -20.88 -0.68 -3.92
C PRO A 90 -20.77 -0.94 -5.42
N LYS A 91 -21.91 -1.10 -6.12
CA LYS A 91 -21.96 -1.25 -7.57
C LYS A 91 -21.31 -0.09 -8.30
N ALA A 92 -21.57 1.16 -7.88
CA ALA A 92 -20.99 2.33 -8.50
C ALA A 92 -19.46 2.40 -8.33
N VAL A 93 -18.91 1.84 -7.25
CA VAL A 93 -17.45 1.69 -7.08
C VAL A 93 -16.91 0.64 -8.05
N ALA A 94 -17.60 -0.50 -8.16
CA ALA A 94 -17.19 -1.57 -9.09
C ALA A 94 -17.22 -1.11 -10.56
N ASP A 95 -18.25 -0.36 -10.95
CA ASP A 95 -18.41 0.16 -12.33
C ASP A 95 -17.27 1.14 -12.70
N ARG A 96 -16.72 1.88 -11.72
CA ARG A 96 -15.62 2.83 -11.96
C ARG A 96 -14.26 2.17 -12.16
N ARG A 97 -14.10 0.90 -11.80
CA ARG A 97 -12.82 0.18 -12.02
C ARG A 97 -12.42 0.17 -13.49
N ALA A 98 -13.37 -0.06 -14.39
CA ALA A 98 -13.11 -0.04 -15.83
C ALA A 98 -12.60 1.34 -16.30
N LEU A 99 -13.06 2.43 -15.70
CA LEU A 99 -12.60 3.79 -16.03
C LEU A 99 -11.17 4.03 -15.50
N VAL A 100 -10.83 3.51 -14.33
CA VAL A 100 -9.46 3.56 -13.79
C VAL A 100 -8.52 2.73 -14.66
N ASP A 101 -8.94 1.54 -15.08
CA ASP A 101 -8.13 0.68 -15.95
C ASP A 101 -7.90 1.30 -17.34
N ALA A 102 -8.82 2.15 -17.81
CA ALA A 102 -8.72 2.90 -19.07
C ALA A 102 -7.79 4.12 -18.99
N VAL A 103 -7.34 4.54 -17.80
CA VAL A 103 -6.36 5.63 -17.67
C VAL A 103 -5.07 5.23 -18.38
N TYR A 104 -4.66 6.08 -19.33
CA TYR A 104 -3.45 5.83 -20.12
C TYR A 104 -2.20 5.84 -19.24
N PHE A 105 -1.33 4.87 -19.48
CA PHE A 105 -0.04 4.75 -18.79
C PHE A 105 1.04 4.59 -19.85
N ASP A 106 1.86 5.62 -20.02
CA ASP A 106 2.89 5.67 -21.06
C ASP A 106 3.98 4.61 -20.84
N GLU A 107 4.57 4.09 -21.93
CA GLU A 107 5.63 3.09 -21.84
C GLU A 107 6.88 3.60 -21.11
N LYS A 108 7.20 4.89 -21.22
CA LYS A 108 8.29 5.50 -20.45
C LYS A 108 8.00 5.51 -18.96
N LEU A 109 6.72 5.73 -18.60
CA LEU A 109 6.29 5.68 -17.20
C LEU A 109 6.29 4.22 -16.69
N VAL A 110 5.97 3.23 -17.52
CA VAL A 110 6.15 1.81 -17.19
C VAL A 110 7.63 1.52 -16.92
N ALA A 111 8.53 1.97 -17.81
CA ALA A 111 9.96 1.79 -17.63
C ALA A 111 10.47 2.46 -16.33
N TYR A 112 9.97 3.64 -16.00
CA TYR A 112 10.27 4.34 -14.76
C TYR A 112 9.85 3.53 -13.52
N VAL A 113 8.62 3.02 -13.48
CA VAL A 113 8.14 2.16 -12.37
C VAL A 113 8.98 0.90 -12.24
N VAL A 114 9.31 0.24 -13.35
CA VAL A 114 10.20 -0.94 -13.36
C VAL A 114 11.59 -0.56 -12.89
N GLY A 115 12.10 0.60 -13.29
CA GLY A 115 13.38 1.15 -12.84
C GLY A 115 13.43 1.32 -11.33
N ILE A 116 12.42 1.95 -10.74
CA ILE A 116 12.28 2.13 -9.29
C ILE A 116 12.32 0.78 -8.56
N VAL A 117 11.49 -0.18 -9.00
CA VAL A 117 11.43 -1.49 -8.33
C VAL A 117 12.73 -2.28 -8.51
N ASN A 118 13.39 -2.20 -9.66
CA ASN A 118 14.70 -2.81 -9.85
C ASN A 118 15.79 -2.16 -9.00
N GLU A 119 15.75 -0.85 -8.81
CA GLU A 119 16.69 -0.14 -7.95
C GLU A 119 16.59 -0.62 -6.49
N THR A 120 15.41 -1.06 -6.03
CA THR A 120 15.31 -1.70 -4.70
C THR A 120 15.99 -3.07 -4.62
N ARG A 121 16.15 -3.79 -5.75
CA ARG A 121 16.73 -5.14 -5.81
C ARG A 121 18.23 -5.14 -6.08
N ALA A 122 18.66 -4.22 -6.90
CA ALA A 122 20.04 -4.09 -7.33
C ALA A 122 20.42 -2.60 -7.38
N PRO A 123 20.54 -1.95 -6.21
CA PRO A 123 20.88 -0.54 -6.13
C PRO A 123 22.21 -0.24 -6.81
N ARG A 124 22.25 0.84 -7.60
CA ARG A 124 23.48 1.35 -8.23
C ARG A 124 24.32 2.11 -7.22
N ASP A 125 23.68 2.84 -6.32
CA ASP A 125 24.34 3.55 -5.23
C ASP A 125 24.79 2.58 -4.13
N GLU A 126 26.04 2.70 -3.67
CA GLU A 126 26.63 1.81 -2.66
C GLU A 126 25.99 2.02 -1.28
N ALA A 127 25.63 3.23 -0.91
CA ALA A 127 24.96 3.52 0.33
C ALA A 127 23.56 2.88 0.36
N LEU A 128 22.82 3.00 -0.75
CA LEU A 128 21.51 2.38 -0.87
C LEU A 128 21.60 0.84 -0.83
N ARG A 129 22.65 0.27 -1.45
CA ARG A 129 22.92 -1.18 -1.41
C ARG A 129 23.18 -1.70 -0.01
N ARG A 130 23.83 -0.91 0.84
CA ARG A 130 24.08 -1.27 2.25
C ARG A 130 22.80 -1.29 3.08
N TYR A 131 21.82 -0.45 2.75
CA TYR A 131 20.62 -0.28 3.53
C TYR A 131 19.48 -1.23 3.17
N ILE A 132 19.54 -1.89 2.01
CA ILE A 132 18.48 -2.80 1.56
C ILE A 132 18.97 -4.25 1.67
N GLU A 133 18.31 -5.05 2.49
CA GLU A 133 18.54 -6.50 2.59
C GLU A 133 17.77 -7.24 1.48
N TYR A 134 16.46 -6.92 1.32
CA TYR A 134 15.63 -7.47 0.24
C TYR A 134 14.83 -6.37 -0.43
N GLY A 135 14.87 -6.35 -1.77
CA GLY A 135 14.09 -5.44 -2.59
C GLY A 135 12.67 -5.93 -2.86
N ALA A 136 11.84 -5.04 -3.35
CA ALA A 136 10.43 -5.28 -3.59
C ALA A 136 10.16 -6.29 -4.72
N SER A 137 9.09 -7.07 -4.60
CA SER A 137 8.64 -8.05 -5.59
C SER A 137 7.99 -7.37 -6.82
N PRO A 138 7.72 -8.12 -7.92
CA PRO A 138 6.97 -7.59 -9.06
C PRO A 138 5.55 -7.09 -8.71
N ARG A 139 4.99 -7.52 -7.56
CA ARG A 139 3.72 -6.99 -7.05
C ARG A 139 3.79 -5.49 -6.79
N ALA A 140 4.97 -4.97 -6.40
CA ALA A 140 5.18 -3.55 -6.22
C ALA A 140 4.96 -2.75 -7.52
N SER A 141 5.52 -3.20 -8.65
CA SER A 141 5.33 -2.54 -9.94
C SER A 141 3.85 -2.49 -10.34
N ILE A 142 3.13 -3.61 -10.14
CA ILE A 142 1.69 -3.69 -10.43
C ILE A 142 0.91 -2.76 -9.49
N ALA A 143 1.25 -2.73 -8.21
CA ALA A 143 0.57 -1.89 -7.22
C ALA A 143 0.80 -0.40 -7.50
N ILE A 144 2.03 0.02 -7.77
CA ILE A 144 2.36 1.42 -8.13
C ILE A 144 1.57 1.85 -9.38
N MET A 145 1.58 1.05 -10.44
CA MET A 145 0.87 1.38 -11.67
C MET A 145 -0.64 1.53 -11.44
N LYS A 146 -1.26 0.61 -10.69
CA LYS A 146 -2.70 0.67 -10.36
C LYS A 146 -3.01 1.88 -9.49
N ALA A 147 -2.20 2.16 -8.47
CA ALA A 147 -2.41 3.29 -7.57
C ALA A 147 -2.24 4.63 -8.30
N ALA A 148 -1.20 4.78 -9.14
CA ALA A 148 -1.00 5.99 -9.93
C ALA A 148 -2.16 6.25 -10.91
N ARG A 149 -2.73 5.20 -11.54
CA ARG A 149 -3.96 5.33 -12.34
C ARG A 149 -5.14 5.82 -11.51
N CYS A 150 -5.30 5.31 -10.28
CA CYS A 150 -6.35 5.77 -9.37
C CYS A 150 -6.17 7.26 -9.01
N ILE A 151 -4.95 7.71 -8.70
CA ILE A 151 -4.65 9.11 -8.41
C ILE A 151 -4.99 10.00 -9.62
N ALA A 152 -4.54 9.63 -10.82
CA ALA A 152 -4.85 10.35 -12.05
C ALA A 152 -6.38 10.45 -12.28
N PHE A 153 -7.10 9.34 -12.12
CA PHE A 153 -8.55 9.29 -12.25
C PHE A 153 -9.25 10.20 -11.22
N MET A 154 -8.87 10.15 -9.95
CA MET A 154 -9.43 11.01 -8.90
C MET A 154 -9.18 12.49 -9.15
N ARG A 155 -8.10 12.82 -9.87
CA ARG A 155 -7.77 14.18 -10.34
C ARG A 155 -8.43 14.55 -11.67
N GLY A 156 -9.33 13.73 -12.20
CA GLY A 156 -10.05 13.95 -13.45
C GLY A 156 -9.16 13.86 -14.70
N ARG A 157 -7.99 13.19 -14.62
CA ARG A 157 -7.09 13.00 -15.75
C ARG A 157 -7.27 11.63 -16.40
N GLY A 158 -7.19 11.57 -17.70
CA GLY A 158 -7.20 10.33 -18.49
C GLY A 158 -5.83 9.69 -18.66
N PHE A 159 -4.78 10.21 -18.03
CA PHE A 159 -3.40 9.72 -18.10
C PHE A 159 -2.69 9.90 -16.75
N ALA A 160 -1.79 8.97 -16.44
CA ALA A 160 -0.93 9.04 -15.27
C ALA A 160 0.38 9.81 -15.57
N THR A 161 0.98 10.38 -14.53
CA THR A 161 2.21 11.16 -14.59
C THR A 161 3.26 10.61 -13.62
N PRO A 162 4.55 10.96 -13.76
CA PRO A 162 5.57 10.62 -12.77
C PRO A 162 5.23 11.08 -11.34
N ASP A 163 4.54 12.22 -11.20
CA ASP A 163 4.14 12.74 -9.89
C ASP A 163 3.13 11.83 -9.20
N ASP A 164 2.21 11.20 -9.96
CA ASP A 164 1.28 10.22 -9.39
C ASP A 164 2.01 8.98 -8.88
N VAL A 165 3.08 8.57 -9.57
CA VAL A 165 3.95 7.46 -9.15
C VAL A 165 4.71 7.81 -7.88
N LYS A 166 5.27 9.02 -7.79
CA LYS A 166 6.01 9.51 -6.61
C LYS A 166 5.11 9.63 -5.39
N GLU A 167 3.90 10.16 -5.57
CA GLU A 167 2.94 10.37 -4.48
C GLU A 167 2.59 9.07 -3.75
N ILE A 168 2.36 7.99 -4.52
CA ILE A 168 1.94 6.72 -3.94
C ILE A 168 3.10 5.77 -3.62
N GLY A 169 4.30 6.12 -4.07
CA GLY A 169 5.45 5.23 -4.03
C GLY A 169 5.83 4.76 -2.63
N ALA A 170 5.85 5.67 -1.65
CA ALA A 170 6.15 5.33 -0.27
C ALA A 170 5.12 4.36 0.33
N ASP A 171 3.83 4.60 0.12
CA ASP A 171 2.76 3.75 0.64
C ASP A 171 2.80 2.34 0.06
N VAL A 172 3.25 2.20 -1.19
CA VAL A 172 3.37 0.90 -1.85
C VAL A 172 4.68 0.18 -1.48
N LEU A 173 5.77 0.90 -1.28
CA LEU A 173 7.11 0.30 -1.13
C LEU A 173 7.55 0.09 0.31
N ARG A 174 7.09 0.91 1.30
CA ARG A 174 7.61 0.88 2.67
C ARG A 174 7.49 -0.47 3.39
N HIS A 175 6.53 -1.30 3.00
CA HIS A 175 6.33 -2.64 3.56
C HIS A 175 6.86 -3.76 2.67
N ARG A 176 7.55 -3.42 1.57
CA ARG A 176 8.09 -4.35 0.58
C ARG A 176 9.60 -4.29 0.47
N VAL A 177 10.20 -3.22 0.97
CA VAL A 177 11.65 -3.07 1.04
C VAL A 177 12.09 -3.42 2.46
N ILE A 178 12.86 -4.47 2.58
CA ILE A 178 13.37 -4.95 3.86
C ILE A 178 14.72 -4.29 4.10
N LEU A 179 14.82 -3.62 5.23
CA LEU A 179 16.03 -2.91 5.61
C LEU A 179 17.07 -3.83 6.22
N SER A 180 18.34 -3.50 6.02
CA SER A 180 19.46 -4.15 6.68
C SER A 180 19.67 -3.64 8.11
N TYR A 181 20.44 -4.36 8.91
CA TYR A 181 20.88 -3.90 10.24
C TYR A 181 21.66 -2.58 10.18
N GLU A 182 22.37 -2.31 9.08
CA GLU A 182 23.11 -1.05 8.90
C GLU A 182 22.16 0.13 8.75
N ALA A 183 21.04 -0.05 8.06
CA ALA A 183 20.00 0.98 7.97
C ALA A 183 19.40 1.29 9.34
N GLU A 184 19.13 0.26 10.16
CA GLU A 184 18.65 0.43 11.54
C GLU A 184 19.68 1.15 12.41
N ALA A 185 20.97 0.77 12.32
CA ALA A 185 22.06 1.39 13.06
C ALA A 185 22.21 2.89 12.71
N ASP A 186 21.98 3.26 11.45
CA ASP A 186 22.03 4.63 10.95
C ASP A 186 20.67 5.36 11.10
N ALA A 187 19.72 4.77 11.85
CA ALA A 187 18.37 5.29 12.11
C ALA A 187 17.60 5.68 10.83
N LYS A 188 17.78 4.92 9.76
CA LYS A 188 17.05 5.11 8.50
C LYS A 188 15.68 4.45 8.58
N SER A 189 14.65 5.19 8.22
CA SER A 189 13.31 4.66 8.07
C SER A 189 13.10 4.04 6.68
N PRO A 190 12.10 3.14 6.50
CA PRO A 190 11.71 2.66 5.18
C PRO A 190 11.40 3.79 4.19
N ASP A 191 10.78 4.87 4.66
CA ASP A 191 10.45 6.04 3.82
C ASP A 191 11.70 6.81 3.36
N ASP A 192 12.75 6.88 4.20
CA ASP A 192 14.03 7.48 3.80
C ASP A 192 14.68 6.68 2.68
N ILE A 193 14.66 5.34 2.81
CA ILE A 193 15.23 4.46 1.77
C ILE A 193 14.41 4.54 0.49
N VAL A 194 13.08 4.54 0.57
CA VAL A 194 12.21 4.71 -0.60
C VAL A 194 12.49 6.05 -1.29
N ARG A 195 12.68 7.13 -0.54
CA ARG A 195 13.05 8.44 -1.10
C ARG A 195 14.39 8.36 -1.85
N MET A 196 15.42 7.76 -1.26
CA MET A 196 16.71 7.56 -1.91
C MET A 196 16.57 6.75 -3.21
N VAL A 197 15.73 5.72 -3.23
CA VAL A 197 15.42 4.95 -4.46
C VAL A 197 14.83 5.85 -5.53
N PHE A 198 13.84 6.68 -5.20
CA PHE A 198 13.24 7.62 -6.17
C PHE A 198 14.23 8.66 -6.69
N ASP A 199 15.12 9.14 -5.83
CA ASP A 199 16.14 10.14 -6.20
C ASP A 199 17.22 9.55 -7.12
N SER A 200 17.45 8.24 -7.08
CA SER A 200 18.44 7.53 -7.90
C SER A 200 17.94 7.17 -9.31
N VAL A 201 16.62 7.25 -9.56
CA VAL A 201 16.03 6.87 -10.85
C VAL A 201 15.60 8.10 -11.63
N GLU A 202 16.08 8.20 -12.87
CA GLU A 202 15.77 9.33 -13.76
C GLU A 202 14.27 9.35 -14.10
N VAL A 203 13.69 10.53 -13.98
CA VAL A 203 12.27 10.77 -14.30
C VAL A 203 12.13 10.96 -15.81
N PRO A 204 11.18 10.26 -16.48
CA PRO A 204 10.99 10.36 -17.92
C PRO A 204 10.41 11.70 -18.39
#